data_039186486b3715342fb7d6fa8ea6a1ef
#
_entry.id   039186486b3715342fb7d6fa8ea6a1ef
#
_cell.length_a   1.000
_cell.length_b   1.000
_cell.length_c   1.000
_cell.angle_alpha   90.00
_cell.angle_beta   90.00
_cell.angle_gamma   90.00
#
_symmetry.space_group_name_H-M   'P 1'
#
loop_
_entity.id
_entity.type
_entity.pdbx_description
1 polymer ?
#
loop_
_entity_poly.entity_id
_entity_poly.type
_entity_poly.pdbx_seq_one_letter_code
_entity_poly.pdbx_strand_id
1 'polypeptide(L)'
;NYLAKRDSEWMGPMYQFHGLSVACIDDTQPNSDARREAYMADITFGTNNEYGFDYLRDNMASSPKDLVQRKHHYAIVDEVDSVLIDDARTPLIISGPVPKGDDQLFEQYRPAIEHLYNLQKNLVTNLLAESRQLLGEGKNEEGGIKLYRSHKGLPKYKPLIKFLSEQGIKAQMQKTENIYMQDNNRRMPEITDDLYFVIDEKMNSVELTDKGHEALSKYFNEEGFFVLPDIGARIAEIEKEEITPEEKAQKRDAVINDYAVKAERVHTVIQLLKAYAMFEKDVEYVVMDNKVKIVDEQTGRILDGRRYSDGLHQAIEAKERVKVEAATQTFATITLQNYFRMYHKLAGMTGTAETEASEFWSIYKLDVVVIPTNRKVIRDDRQDLVYKTKREKYNAVIEEIVKLVEQGRPVLVGTTSVEISELLSRMLKLRGIKHNVLNAKQHQLEAQIVAEAGRSGQVTIATNMAGRGTDIKLTPEVREAGGLAIIGTERHESRRVDRQLRGRSGRQGDPGSSVFFVSFEDQLMRLFATDRVVKMLDKMGYKEDE
;
A
#
# COMPACT_ATOMS: atom_id res chain seq x y z
N ASN A 1 -5.77 -2.89 -19.26
CA ASN A 1 -5.73 -2.30 -20.62
C ASN A 1 -4.85 -3.10 -21.56
N TYR A 2 -3.55 -3.22 -21.39
CA TYR A 2 -2.71 -4.01 -22.28
C TYR A 2 -3.17 -5.47 -22.42
N LEU A 3 -3.48 -6.13 -21.32
CA LEU A 3 -3.90 -7.54 -21.33
C LEU A 3 -5.23 -7.74 -22.04
N ALA A 4 -6.23 -6.91 -21.76
CA ALA A 4 -7.54 -7.00 -22.41
C ALA A 4 -7.43 -6.83 -23.92
N LYS A 5 -6.66 -5.84 -24.37
CA LYS A 5 -6.42 -5.61 -25.79
C LYS A 5 -5.67 -6.76 -26.44
N ARG A 6 -4.56 -7.21 -25.84
CA ARG A 6 -3.79 -8.36 -26.31
C ARG A 6 -4.66 -9.59 -26.46
N ASP A 7 -5.46 -9.92 -25.46
CA ASP A 7 -6.28 -11.12 -25.44
C ASP A 7 -7.40 -11.04 -26.47
N SER A 8 -8.00 -9.86 -26.67
CA SER A 8 -8.97 -9.65 -27.74
C SER A 8 -8.37 -9.87 -29.14
N GLU A 9 -7.13 -9.44 -29.34
CA GLU A 9 -6.40 -9.61 -30.61
C GLU A 9 -5.98 -11.08 -30.84
N TRP A 10 -5.58 -11.78 -29.79
CA TRP A 10 -5.18 -13.19 -29.88
C TRP A 10 -6.34 -14.13 -30.09
N MET A 11 -7.41 -13.96 -29.32
CA MET A 11 -8.56 -14.87 -29.33
C MET A 11 -9.61 -14.44 -30.34
N GLY A 12 -9.61 -13.18 -30.74
CA GLY A 12 -10.59 -12.62 -31.67
C GLY A 12 -10.73 -13.40 -32.97
N PRO A 13 -9.65 -13.72 -33.68
CA PRO A 13 -9.71 -14.50 -34.94
C PRO A 13 -10.39 -15.85 -34.79
N MET A 14 -10.20 -16.54 -33.66
CA MET A 14 -10.87 -17.82 -33.38
C MET A 14 -12.37 -17.65 -33.24
N TYR A 15 -12.83 -16.65 -32.49
CA TYR A 15 -14.25 -16.35 -32.33
C TYR A 15 -14.89 -15.89 -33.63
N GLN A 16 -14.20 -15.05 -34.38
CA GLN A 16 -14.66 -14.58 -35.70
C GLN A 16 -14.78 -15.72 -36.71
N PHE A 17 -13.91 -16.72 -36.65
CA PHE A 17 -14.04 -17.93 -37.45
C PHE A 17 -15.36 -18.65 -37.19
N HIS A 18 -15.89 -18.59 -35.98
CA HIS A 18 -17.21 -19.14 -35.62
C HIS A 18 -18.35 -18.17 -35.90
N GLY A 19 -18.12 -17.07 -36.59
CA GLY A 19 -19.16 -16.10 -36.94
C GLY A 19 -19.56 -15.15 -35.83
N LEU A 20 -18.75 -15.06 -34.76
CA LEU A 20 -18.99 -14.17 -33.62
C LEU A 20 -18.24 -12.85 -33.77
N SER A 21 -18.90 -11.76 -33.41
CA SER A 21 -18.24 -10.44 -33.35
C SER A 21 -17.47 -10.25 -32.05
N VAL A 22 -16.32 -9.58 -32.14
CA VAL A 22 -15.43 -9.33 -31.01
C VAL A 22 -15.07 -7.85 -30.95
N ALA A 23 -15.13 -7.26 -29.77
CA ALA A 23 -14.70 -5.90 -29.53
C ALA A 23 -13.99 -5.77 -28.18
N CYS A 24 -13.22 -4.70 -28.01
CA CYS A 24 -12.55 -4.36 -26.76
C CYS A 24 -12.97 -2.94 -26.34
N ILE A 25 -13.52 -2.78 -25.15
CA ILE A 25 -13.96 -1.47 -24.66
C ILE A 25 -12.77 -0.57 -24.30
N ASP A 26 -11.63 -1.14 -23.95
CA ASP A 26 -10.43 -0.38 -23.58
C ASP A 26 -9.86 0.44 -24.76
N ASP A 27 -10.23 0.11 -26.01
CA ASP A 27 -9.88 0.87 -27.19
C ASP A 27 -10.80 2.08 -27.44
N THR A 28 -11.82 2.26 -26.63
CA THR A 28 -12.87 3.28 -26.80
C THR A 28 -12.87 4.27 -25.64
N GLN A 29 -13.40 5.47 -25.92
CA GLN A 29 -13.59 6.48 -24.87
C GLN A 29 -14.89 6.20 -24.08
N PRO A 30 -14.93 6.52 -22.78
CA PRO A 30 -16.16 6.46 -22.00
C PRO A 30 -17.28 7.29 -22.63
N ASN A 31 -18.52 6.82 -22.50
CA ASN A 31 -19.72 7.47 -23.01
C ASN A 31 -19.72 7.76 -24.53
N SER A 32 -18.90 7.08 -25.29
CA SER A 32 -18.83 7.25 -26.74
C SER A 32 -19.73 6.26 -27.50
N ASP A 33 -20.06 6.59 -28.74
CA ASP A 33 -20.78 5.67 -29.62
C ASP A 33 -19.95 4.42 -29.91
N ALA A 34 -18.61 4.56 -30.04
CA ALA A 34 -17.70 3.44 -30.20
C ALA A 34 -17.78 2.46 -29.02
N ARG A 35 -17.93 2.95 -27.79
CA ARG A 35 -18.10 2.09 -26.61
C ARG A 35 -19.45 1.38 -26.62
N ARG A 36 -20.53 2.06 -27.02
CA ARG A 36 -21.84 1.45 -27.20
C ARG A 36 -21.81 0.31 -28.23
N GLU A 37 -21.15 0.54 -29.35
CA GLU A 37 -20.96 -0.49 -30.39
C GLU A 37 -20.13 -1.67 -29.88
N ALA A 38 -19.07 -1.40 -29.10
CA ALA A 38 -18.25 -2.45 -28.50
C ALA A 38 -19.08 -3.38 -27.59
N TYR A 39 -19.99 -2.82 -26.79
CA TYR A 39 -20.90 -3.64 -25.97
C TYR A 39 -21.96 -4.38 -26.79
N MET A 40 -22.21 -4.01 -28.03
CA MET A 40 -23.12 -4.74 -28.93
C MET A 40 -22.48 -5.97 -29.57
N ALA A 41 -21.16 -6.13 -29.46
CA ALA A 41 -20.49 -7.33 -29.96
C ALA A 41 -20.94 -8.60 -29.22
N ASP A 42 -20.84 -9.74 -29.87
CA ASP A 42 -21.15 -11.03 -29.24
C ASP A 42 -20.20 -11.32 -28.07
N ILE A 43 -18.93 -10.95 -28.21
CA ILE A 43 -17.92 -11.06 -27.17
C ILE A 43 -17.23 -9.71 -26.99
N THR A 44 -17.29 -9.20 -25.77
CA THR A 44 -16.68 -7.92 -25.40
C THR A 44 -15.58 -8.15 -24.38
N PHE A 45 -14.35 -7.77 -24.73
CA PHE A 45 -13.21 -7.75 -23.84
C PHE A 45 -13.08 -6.38 -23.17
N GLY A 46 -12.55 -6.38 -21.96
CA GLY A 46 -12.27 -5.14 -21.25
C GLY A 46 -11.65 -5.38 -19.89
N THR A 47 -11.09 -4.34 -19.33
CA THR A 47 -10.59 -4.34 -17.96
C THR A 47 -11.77 -4.35 -16.98
N ASN A 48 -11.69 -5.14 -15.93
CA ASN A 48 -12.74 -5.29 -14.92
C ASN A 48 -13.26 -3.95 -14.37
N ASN A 49 -12.36 -3.02 -14.08
CA ASN A 49 -12.72 -1.69 -13.56
C ASN A 49 -13.52 -0.87 -14.59
N GLU A 50 -13.19 -0.95 -15.86
CA GLU A 50 -13.89 -0.24 -16.93
C GLU A 50 -15.37 -0.64 -17.01
N TYR A 51 -15.66 -1.92 -16.89
CA TYR A 51 -17.04 -2.40 -16.81
C TYR A 51 -17.79 -1.84 -15.62
N GLY A 52 -17.16 -1.83 -14.45
CA GLY A 52 -17.76 -1.28 -13.24
C GLY A 52 -17.99 0.22 -13.34
N PHE A 53 -17.06 0.96 -13.89
CA PHE A 53 -17.23 2.40 -14.14
C PHE A 53 -18.32 2.71 -15.17
N ASP A 54 -18.39 1.94 -16.23
CA ASP A 54 -19.47 2.09 -17.21
C ASP A 54 -20.86 1.83 -16.58
N TYR A 55 -20.95 0.83 -15.71
CA TYR A 55 -22.16 0.58 -14.94
C TYR A 55 -22.54 1.78 -14.05
N LEU A 56 -21.58 2.36 -13.35
CA LEU A 56 -21.82 3.55 -12.53
C LEU A 56 -22.26 4.75 -13.38
N ARG A 57 -21.61 4.97 -14.52
CA ARG A 57 -21.98 6.04 -15.45
C ARG A 57 -23.37 5.83 -16.03
N ASP A 58 -23.73 4.60 -16.35
CA ASP A 58 -25.07 4.25 -16.83
C ASP A 58 -26.15 4.56 -15.78
N ASN A 59 -25.88 4.29 -14.50
CA ASN A 59 -26.80 4.63 -13.42
C ASN A 59 -26.93 6.16 -13.17
N MET A 60 -25.98 6.94 -13.64
CA MET A 60 -26.00 8.40 -13.56
C MET A 60 -26.58 9.04 -14.83
N ALA A 61 -26.87 8.27 -15.86
CA ALA A 61 -27.37 8.78 -17.14
C ALA A 61 -28.77 9.38 -16.99
N SER A 62 -29.00 10.51 -17.66
CA SER A 62 -30.28 11.19 -17.67
C SER A 62 -31.19 10.76 -18.81
N SER A 63 -30.66 10.04 -19.80
CA SER A 63 -31.40 9.55 -20.96
C SER A 63 -31.02 8.11 -21.30
N PRO A 64 -31.95 7.25 -21.74
CA PRO A 64 -31.64 5.91 -22.22
C PRO A 64 -30.64 5.87 -23.37
N LYS A 65 -30.51 6.95 -24.13
CA LYS A 65 -29.54 7.05 -25.23
C LYS A 65 -28.08 7.11 -24.75
N ASP A 66 -27.88 7.52 -23.50
CA ASP A 66 -26.54 7.65 -22.91
C ASP A 66 -26.05 6.35 -22.30
N LEU A 67 -26.89 5.33 -22.22
CA LEU A 67 -26.51 4.00 -21.70
C LEU A 67 -25.58 3.31 -22.68
N VAL A 68 -24.53 2.67 -22.15
CA VAL A 68 -23.55 1.94 -22.95
C VAL A 68 -23.64 0.43 -22.78
N GLN A 69 -23.97 -0.04 -21.57
CA GLN A 69 -24.05 -1.47 -21.28
C GLN A 69 -25.39 -2.07 -21.63
N ARG A 70 -25.37 -3.32 -22.06
CA ARG A 70 -26.56 -4.19 -22.18
C ARG A 70 -26.80 -4.94 -20.88
N LYS A 71 -27.76 -5.88 -20.89
CA LYS A 71 -28.02 -6.78 -19.77
C LYS A 71 -26.75 -7.57 -19.41
N HIS A 72 -26.52 -7.75 -18.12
CA HIS A 72 -25.41 -8.55 -17.57
C HIS A 72 -25.73 -10.05 -17.73
N HIS A 73 -25.44 -10.60 -18.88
CA HIS A 73 -25.81 -11.97 -19.22
C HIS A 73 -24.77 -12.98 -18.77
N TYR A 74 -23.57 -12.91 -19.31
CA TYR A 74 -22.49 -13.84 -19.02
C TYR A 74 -21.15 -13.11 -18.92
N ALA A 75 -20.43 -13.34 -17.83
CA ALA A 75 -19.07 -12.86 -17.65
C ALA A 75 -18.11 -14.03 -17.42
N ILE A 76 -16.98 -14.00 -18.11
CA ILE A 76 -15.82 -14.84 -17.84
C ILE A 76 -14.71 -13.95 -17.34
N VAL A 77 -14.28 -14.14 -16.09
CA VAL A 77 -13.27 -13.33 -15.43
C VAL A 77 -11.93 -14.06 -15.47
N ASP A 78 -10.98 -13.51 -16.21
CA ASP A 78 -9.61 -14.01 -16.18
C ASP A 78 -8.90 -13.51 -14.92
N GLU A 79 -7.98 -14.30 -14.40
CA GLU A 79 -7.34 -14.02 -13.12
C GLU A 79 -8.37 -13.77 -12.00
N VAL A 80 -9.35 -14.64 -11.96
CA VAL A 80 -10.58 -14.48 -11.17
C VAL A 80 -10.35 -14.32 -9.68
N ASP A 81 -9.30 -14.90 -9.14
CA ASP A 81 -8.90 -14.75 -7.73
C ASP A 81 -8.45 -13.33 -7.40
N SER A 82 -7.74 -12.68 -8.31
CA SER A 82 -7.38 -11.28 -8.14
C SER A 82 -8.61 -10.37 -8.10
N VAL A 83 -9.53 -10.58 -9.03
CA VAL A 83 -10.69 -9.71 -9.21
C VAL A 83 -11.77 -9.96 -8.15
N LEU A 84 -12.08 -11.22 -7.87
CA LEU A 84 -13.21 -11.61 -7.04
C LEU A 84 -12.84 -11.97 -5.59
N ILE A 85 -11.56 -12.06 -5.27
CA ILE A 85 -11.08 -12.29 -3.89
C ILE A 85 -10.26 -11.09 -3.42
N ASP A 86 -9.12 -10.79 -4.05
CA ASP A 86 -8.24 -9.70 -3.60
C ASP A 86 -8.89 -8.33 -3.70
N ASP A 87 -9.42 -8.00 -4.87
CA ASP A 87 -10.00 -6.69 -5.18
C ASP A 87 -11.51 -6.64 -4.98
N ALA A 88 -12.11 -7.74 -4.49
CA ALA A 88 -13.57 -7.90 -4.40
C ALA A 88 -14.28 -6.74 -3.69
N ARG A 89 -13.73 -6.28 -2.59
CA ARG A 89 -14.30 -5.22 -1.74
C ARG A 89 -13.79 -3.84 -2.10
N THR A 90 -12.89 -3.74 -3.05
CA THR A 90 -12.37 -2.45 -3.53
C THR A 90 -13.50 -1.67 -4.21
N PRO A 91 -13.86 -0.50 -3.70
CA PRO A 91 -14.91 0.30 -4.31
C PRO A 91 -14.40 1.00 -5.56
N LEU A 92 -15.19 0.91 -6.63
CA LEU A 92 -15.10 1.83 -7.76
C LEU A 92 -15.94 3.05 -7.42
N ILE A 93 -15.38 4.23 -7.57
CA ILE A 93 -16.00 5.48 -7.09
C ILE A 93 -16.00 6.50 -8.21
N ILE A 94 -17.18 7.08 -8.50
CA ILE A 94 -17.27 8.30 -9.27
C ILE A 94 -17.54 9.45 -8.30
N SER A 95 -16.65 10.42 -8.30
CA SER A 95 -16.73 11.58 -7.44
C SER A 95 -16.62 12.87 -8.26
N GLY A 96 -17.09 13.95 -7.70
CA GLY A 96 -16.95 15.28 -8.27
C GLY A 96 -16.61 16.31 -7.22
N PRO A 97 -16.18 17.51 -7.63
CA PRO A 97 -15.79 18.56 -6.70
C PRO A 97 -16.99 19.01 -5.87
N VAL A 98 -16.73 19.27 -4.59
CA VAL A 98 -17.71 19.91 -3.72
C VAL A 98 -17.82 21.38 -4.12
N PRO A 99 -19.04 21.97 -4.22
CA PRO A 99 -19.22 23.35 -4.63
C PRO A 99 -18.63 24.41 -3.68
N LYS A 100 -18.15 24.02 -2.51
CA LYS A 100 -17.51 24.92 -1.53
C LYS A 100 -16.01 25.02 -1.79
N GLY A 101 -15.61 26.19 -2.14
CA GLY A 101 -14.35 26.89 -2.11
C GLY A 101 -13.04 26.11 -2.02
N ASP A 102 -12.09 26.54 -2.83
CA ASP A 102 -10.68 26.17 -2.70
C ASP A 102 -10.21 26.41 -1.26
N ASP A 103 -10.02 25.33 -0.52
CA ASP A 103 -9.58 25.40 0.85
C ASP A 103 -8.06 25.67 0.88
N GLN A 104 -7.73 26.96 0.85
CA GLN A 104 -6.33 27.44 0.89
C GLN A 104 -5.68 27.25 2.27
N LEU A 105 -6.40 26.72 3.26
CA LEU A 105 -5.88 26.50 4.61
C LEU A 105 -4.67 25.56 4.62
N PHE A 106 -4.66 24.54 3.80
CA PHE A 106 -3.51 23.64 3.69
C PHE A 106 -2.24 24.36 3.24
N GLU A 107 -2.34 25.22 2.24
CA GLU A 107 -1.21 26.03 1.78
C GLU A 107 -0.80 27.08 2.82
N GLN A 108 -1.79 27.67 3.49
CA GLN A 108 -1.55 28.68 4.53
C GLN A 108 -0.81 28.12 5.75
N TYR A 109 -1.17 26.92 6.21
CA TYR A 109 -0.56 26.30 7.40
C TYR A 109 0.65 25.42 7.09
N ARG A 110 0.92 25.10 5.85
CA ARG A 110 2.07 24.29 5.46
C ARG A 110 3.39 24.78 6.04
N PRO A 111 3.78 26.07 5.94
CA PRO A 111 5.06 26.51 6.45
C PRO A 111 5.24 26.29 7.96
N ALA A 112 4.17 26.47 8.72
CA ALA A 112 4.18 26.23 10.16
C ALA A 112 4.38 24.76 10.50
N ILE A 113 3.71 23.88 9.77
CA ILE A 113 3.82 22.43 9.97
C ILE A 113 5.17 21.90 9.50
N GLU A 114 5.69 22.40 8.41
CA GLU A 114 7.05 22.10 7.96
C GLU A 114 8.08 22.51 9.01
N HIS A 115 7.93 23.68 9.61
CA HIS A 115 8.76 24.12 10.71
C HIS A 115 8.67 23.18 11.92
N LEU A 116 7.46 22.82 12.34
CA LEU A 116 7.24 21.89 13.46
C LEU A 116 7.83 20.52 13.20
N TYR A 117 7.63 20.00 12.00
CA TYR A 117 8.22 18.74 11.57
C TYR A 117 9.75 18.76 11.62
N ASN A 118 10.38 19.85 11.17
CA ASN A 118 11.83 20.02 11.23
C ASN A 118 12.34 20.12 12.67
N LEU A 119 11.60 20.77 13.56
CA LEU A 119 11.93 20.76 14.99
C LEU A 119 11.93 19.35 15.57
N GLN A 120 10.91 18.57 15.27
CA GLN A 120 10.83 17.17 15.70
C GLN A 120 11.96 16.32 15.10
N LYS A 121 12.24 16.50 13.83
CA LYS A 121 13.33 15.80 13.13
C LYS A 121 14.70 16.09 13.75
N ASN A 122 14.97 17.33 14.09
CA ASN A 122 16.20 17.72 14.77
C ASN A 122 16.28 17.11 16.18
N LEU A 123 15.17 17.14 16.91
CA LEU A 123 15.07 16.51 18.23
C LEU A 123 15.34 15.00 18.16
N VAL A 124 14.72 14.31 17.22
CA VAL A 124 14.91 12.87 17.02
C VAL A 124 16.34 12.54 16.59
N THR A 125 16.95 13.35 15.74
CA THR A 125 18.36 13.19 15.34
C THR A 125 19.27 13.25 16.55
N ASN A 126 19.07 14.20 17.45
CA ASN A 126 19.84 14.35 18.69
C ASN A 126 19.59 13.16 19.65
N LEU A 127 18.33 12.74 19.79
CA LEU A 127 17.97 11.59 20.62
C LEU A 127 18.61 10.29 20.13
N LEU A 128 18.69 10.08 18.82
CA LEU A 128 19.34 8.91 18.24
C LEU A 128 20.85 8.91 18.49
N ALA A 129 21.51 10.07 18.37
CA ALA A 129 22.94 10.21 18.69
C ALA A 129 23.21 9.93 20.16
N GLU A 130 22.41 10.47 21.06
CA GLU A 130 22.50 10.22 22.50
C GLU A 130 22.22 8.76 22.86
N SER A 131 21.20 8.16 22.24
CA SER A 131 20.86 6.75 22.42
C SER A 131 22.01 5.84 21.99
N ARG A 132 22.62 6.10 20.84
CA ARG A 132 23.76 5.35 20.33
C ARG A 132 24.94 5.40 21.30
N GLN A 133 25.24 6.57 21.83
CA GLN A 133 26.31 6.77 22.81
C GLN A 133 26.02 5.99 24.11
N LEU A 134 24.82 6.17 24.67
CA LEU A 134 24.42 5.51 25.93
C LEU A 134 24.39 3.99 25.82
N LEU A 135 23.88 3.46 24.74
CA LEU A 135 23.86 2.01 24.50
C LEU A 135 25.27 1.46 24.30
N GLY A 136 26.15 2.23 23.66
CA GLY A 136 27.58 1.88 23.50
C GLY A 136 28.35 1.87 24.83
N GLU A 137 27.94 2.70 25.80
CA GLU A 137 28.47 2.75 27.17
C GLU A 137 27.86 1.71 28.11
N GLY A 138 26.93 0.88 27.63
CA GLY A 138 26.21 -0.12 28.44
C GLY A 138 25.07 0.44 29.30
N LYS A 139 24.74 1.72 29.17
CA LYS A 139 23.61 2.37 29.83
C LYS A 139 22.29 2.06 29.09
N ASN A 140 21.89 0.80 29.13
CA ASN A 140 20.81 0.28 28.31
C ASN A 140 19.45 0.90 28.64
N GLU A 141 19.18 1.19 29.90
CA GLU A 141 17.92 1.77 30.32
C GLU A 141 17.74 3.19 29.80
N GLU A 142 18.72 4.06 30.02
CA GLU A 142 18.69 5.46 29.55
C GLU A 142 18.71 5.55 28.01
N GLY A 143 19.56 4.74 27.37
CA GLY A 143 19.65 4.67 25.91
C GLY A 143 18.36 4.12 25.28
N GLY A 144 17.72 3.15 25.92
CA GLY A 144 16.44 2.61 25.51
C GLY A 144 15.30 3.63 25.56
N ILE A 145 15.26 4.48 26.60
CA ILE A 145 14.28 5.57 26.72
C ILE A 145 14.40 6.54 25.54
N LYS A 146 15.60 6.98 25.22
CA LYS A 146 15.83 7.89 24.09
C LYS A 146 15.52 7.25 22.75
N LEU A 147 15.82 5.98 22.58
CA LEU A 147 15.49 5.23 21.38
C LEU A 147 13.97 5.08 21.21
N TYR A 148 13.26 4.72 22.26
CA TYR A 148 11.81 4.58 22.23
C TYR A 148 11.09 5.90 21.99
N ARG A 149 11.56 6.99 22.61
CA ARG A 149 11.08 8.34 22.34
C ARG A 149 11.25 8.73 20.87
N SER A 150 12.39 8.41 20.27
CA SER A 150 12.63 8.63 18.84
C SER A 150 11.63 7.88 17.98
N HIS A 151 11.34 6.62 18.31
CA HIS A 151 10.36 5.81 17.61
C HIS A 151 8.93 6.35 17.74
N LYS A 152 8.56 6.85 18.92
CA LYS A 152 7.25 7.49 19.12
C LYS A 152 7.11 8.82 18.35
N GLY A 153 8.20 9.51 18.14
CA GLY A 153 8.21 10.80 17.43
C GLY A 153 8.23 10.67 15.91
N LEU A 154 9.10 9.85 15.36
CA LEU A 154 9.26 9.64 13.92
C LEU A 154 9.61 8.17 13.62
N PRO A 155 8.63 7.25 13.63
CA PRO A 155 8.89 5.82 13.45
C PRO A 155 9.43 5.46 12.06
N LYS A 156 9.16 6.26 11.04
CA LYS A 156 9.63 6.05 9.66
C LYS A 156 10.93 6.79 9.32
N TYR A 157 11.55 7.45 10.30
CA TYR A 157 12.79 8.19 10.07
C TYR A 157 13.93 7.24 9.70
N LYS A 158 14.53 7.44 8.53
CA LYS A 158 15.52 6.52 7.97
C LYS A 158 16.70 6.22 8.89
N PRO A 159 17.32 7.22 9.56
CA PRO A 159 18.38 6.95 10.53
C PRO A 159 17.94 6.06 11.70
N LEU A 160 16.70 6.23 12.17
CA LEU A 160 16.13 5.35 13.20
C LEU A 160 15.98 3.91 12.70
N ILE A 161 15.43 3.74 11.51
CA ILE A 161 15.25 2.42 10.90
C ILE A 161 16.60 1.73 10.72
N LYS A 162 17.60 2.46 10.24
CA LYS A 162 18.97 1.97 10.10
C LYS A 162 19.57 1.56 11.45
N PHE A 163 19.37 2.36 12.50
CA PHE A 163 19.85 2.04 13.84
C PHE A 163 19.15 0.80 14.42
N LEU A 164 17.86 0.67 14.23
CA LEU A 164 17.07 -0.51 14.65
C LEU A 164 17.49 -1.80 13.93
N SER A 165 18.10 -1.70 12.75
CA SER A 165 18.61 -2.86 12.01
C SER A 165 19.94 -3.40 12.59
N GLU A 166 20.60 -2.66 13.45
CA GLU A 166 21.82 -3.10 14.14
C GLU A 166 21.50 -4.13 15.23
N GLN A 167 22.45 -5.01 15.49
CA GLN A 167 22.28 -6.13 16.43
C GLN A 167 21.87 -5.66 17.83
N GLY A 168 20.79 -6.22 18.38
CA GLY A 168 20.32 -5.99 19.75
C GLY A 168 19.56 -4.68 19.98
N ILE A 169 19.59 -3.74 19.04
CA ILE A 169 18.97 -2.41 19.22
C ILE A 169 17.45 -2.50 19.25
N LYS A 170 16.86 -3.25 18.34
CA LYS A 170 15.39 -3.44 18.29
C LYS A 170 14.86 -4.17 19.52
N ALA A 171 15.60 -5.17 20.01
CA ALA A 171 15.26 -5.88 21.23
C ALA A 171 15.28 -4.94 22.45
N GLN A 172 16.25 -4.03 22.53
CA GLN A 172 16.31 -3.02 23.58
C GLN A 172 15.13 -2.04 23.52
N MET A 173 14.75 -1.61 22.33
CA MET A 173 13.57 -0.76 22.14
C MET A 173 12.28 -1.46 22.59
N GLN A 174 12.09 -2.73 22.22
CA GLN A 174 10.92 -3.52 22.63
C GLN A 174 10.87 -3.72 24.14
N LYS A 175 12.02 -3.90 24.77
CA LYS A 175 12.12 -4.02 26.23
C LYS A 175 11.66 -2.73 26.92
N THR A 176 12.09 -1.58 26.42
CA THR A 176 11.66 -0.26 26.92
C THR A 176 10.19 -0.05 26.68
N GLU A 177 9.70 -0.35 25.49
CA GLU A 177 8.27 -0.27 25.13
C GLU A 177 7.40 -1.07 26.13
N ASN A 178 7.77 -2.30 26.42
CA ASN A 178 7.04 -3.15 27.35
C ASN A 178 6.95 -2.54 28.76
N ILE A 179 8.00 -1.87 29.22
CA ILE A 179 8.01 -1.22 30.53
C ILE A 179 7.01 -0.05 30.58
N TYR A 180 6.99 0.80 29.52
CA TYR A 180 6.15 2.00 29.50
C TYR A 180 4.71 1.74 29.06
N MET A 181 4.44 0.59 28.44
CA MET A 181 3.07 0.15 28.13
C MET A 181 2.34 -0.53 29.29
N GLN A 182 3.02 -0.82 30.38
CA GLN A 182 2.41 -1.39 31.58
C GLN A 182 1.41 -0.41 32.21
N ASP A 183 0.47 -0.93 32.99
CA ASP A 183 -0.52 -0.16 33.74
C ASP A 183 -1.34 0.82 32.85
N ASN A 184 -1.82 0.34 31.70
CA ASN A 184 -2.59 1.14 30.74
C ASN A 184 -1.87 2.41 30.30
N ASN A 185 -0.58 2.32 30.01
CA ASN A 185 0.27 3.42 29.52
C ASN A 185 0.42 4.59 30.53
N ARG A 186 0.26 4.33 31.81
CA ARG A 186 0.31 5.37 32.84
C ARG A 186 1.60 6.19 32.82
N ARG A 187 2.71 5.55 32.47
CA ARG A 187 4.03 6.21 32.42
C ARG A 187 4.40 6.72 31.02
N MET A 188 3.53 6.54 30.04
CA MET A 188 3.81 6.96 28.66
C MET A 188 4.13 8.47 28.52
N PRO A 189 3.51 9.39 29.29
CA PRO A 189 3.89 10.79 29.26
C PRO A 189 5.37 11.06 29.53
N GLU A 190 6.05 10.25 30.32
CA GLU A 190 7.51 10.37 30.56
C GLU A 190 8.33 10.22 29.26
N ILE A 191 7.80 9.49 28.28
CA ILE A 191 8.40 9.31 26.97
C ILE A 191 7.95 10.41 26.01
N THR A 192 6.67 10.76 25.99
CA THR A 192 6.06 11.55 24.91
C THR A 192 6.05 13.06 25.16
N ASP A 193 6.12 13.52 26.40
CA ASP A 193 6.00 14.95 26.74
C ASP A 193 7.13 15.83 26.17
N ASP A 194 8.30 15.26 25.92
CA ASP A 194 9.43 15.95 25.31
C ASP A 194 9.33 16.08 23.78
N LEU A 195 8.40 15.38 23.16
CA LEU A 195 8.14 15.45 21.74
C LEU A 195 7.18 16.59 21.41
N TYR A 196 7.24 17.09 20.17
CA TYR A 196 6.26 18.06 19.65
C TYR A 196 4.96 17.40 19.24
N PHE A 197 5.04 16.19 18.70
CA PHE A 197 3.87 15.36 18.36
C PHE A 197 4.23 13.89 18.49
N VAL A 198 3.20 13.07 18.63
CA VAL A 198 3.31 11.60 18.82
C VAL A 198 2.57 10.90 17.71
N ILE A 199 3.21 9.88 17.13
CA ILE A 199 2.64 9.06 16.07
C ILE A 199 2.25 7.70 16.62
N ASP A 200 1.03 7.30 16.36
CA ASP A 200 0.53 5.93 16.57
C ASP A 200 0.25 5.29 15.21
N GLU A 201 1.15 4.43 14.77
CA GLU A 201 1.02 3.74 13.48
C GLU A 201 -0.16 2.77 13.46
N LYS A 202 -0.48 2.13 14.58
CA LYS A 202 -1.59 1.17 14.67
C LYS A 202 -2.95 1.85 14.49
N MET A 203 -3.10 3.01 15.11
CA MET A 203 -4.32 3.82 15.02
C MET A 203 -4.29 4.79 13.84
N ASN A 204 -3.20 4.81 13.09
CA ASN A 204 -2.98 5.75 11.98
C ASN A 204 -3.27 7.20 12.39
N SER A 205 -2.77 7.61 13.55
CA SER A 205 -3.04 8.90 14.15
C SER A 205 -1.78 9.66 14.53
N VAL A 206 -1.90 10.99 14.53
CA VAL A 206 -0.89 11.94 15.02
C VAL A 206 -1.56 12.84 16.04
N GLU A 207 -0.93 13.00 17.19
CA GLU A 207 -1.41 13.89 18.25
C GLU A 207 -0.33 14.92 18.59
N LEU A 208 -0.74 16.19 18.73
CA LEU A 208 0.12 17.24 19.25
C LEU A 208 0.27 17.10 20.76
N THR A 209 1.49 17.24 21.26
CA THR A 209 1.77 17.40 22.68
C THR A 209 1.58 18.84 23.10
N ASP A 210 1.60 19.12 24.41
CA ASP A 210 1.60 20.49 24.91
C ASP A 210 2.74 21.30 24.35
N LYS A 211 3.92 20.71 24.21
CA LYS A 211 5.10 21.33 23.60
C LYS A 211 4.85 21.67 22.13
N GLY A 212 4.15 20.81 21.39
CA GLY A 212 3.75 21.06 20.00
C GLY A 212 2.74 22.20 19.89
N HIS A 213 1.74 22.22 20.76
CA HIS A 213 0.78 23.32 20.84
C HIS A 213 1.43 24.66 21.12
N GLU A 214 2.36 24.71 22.08
CA GLU A 214 3.13 25.93 22.40
C GLU A 214 3.96 26.39 21.21
N ALA A 215 4.64 25.49 20.52
CA ALA A 215 5.47 25.82 19.36
C ALA A 215 4.63 26.42 18.22
N LEU A 216 3.44 25.89 17.96
CA LEU A 216 2.54 26.42 16.94
C LEU A 216 1.90 27.75 17.36
N SER A 217 1.48 27.86 18.62
CA SER A 217 0.95 29.12 19.17
C SER A 217 1.97 30.23 19.09
N LYS A 218 3.23 29.93 19.39
CA LYS A 218 4.34 30.86 19.25
C LYS A 218 4.65 31.25 17.81
N TYR A 219 4.57 30.27 16.89
CA TYR A 219 4.78 30.52 15.47
C TYR A 219 3.73 31.50 14.91
N PHE A 220 2.47 31.31 15.27
CA PHE A 220 1.36 32.16 14.83
C PHE A 220 1.18 33.43 15.71
N ASN A 221 1.91 33.54 16.82
CA ASN A 221 1.77 34.62 17.80
C ASN A 221 0.33 34.79 18.30
N GLU A 222 -0.35 33.69 18.52
CA GLU A 222 -1.75 33.61 18.99
C GLU A 222 -1.87 32.58 20.11
N GLU A 223 -2.13 33.02 21.33
CA GLU A 223 -2.40 32.12 22.45
C GLU A 223 -3.71 31.36 22.23
N GLY A 224 -3.72 30.08 22.58
CA GLY A 224 -4.90 29.25 22.44
C GLY A 224 -5.32 28.96 21.01
N PHE A 225 -4.39 29.04 20.04
CA PHE A 225 -4.63 28.79 18.62
C PHE A 225 -5.36 27.46 18.36
N PHE A 226 -5.07 26.42 19.14
CA PHE A 226 -5.66 25.09 19.05
C PHE A 226 -6.63 24.75 20.19
N VAL A 227 -6.97 25.70 21.04
CA VAL A 227 -7.92 25.47 22.12
C VAL A 227 -9.33 25.60 21.57
N LEU A 228 -10.03 24.47 21.49
CA LEU A 228 -11.44 24.45 21.11
C LEU A 228 -12.28 25.01 22.27
N PRO A 229 -13.19 25.97 22.02
CA PRO A 229 -14.10 26.46 23.04
C PRO A 229 -15.05 25.34 23.49
N ASP A 230 -15.35 25.27 24.77
CA ASP A 230 -16.42 24.41 25.29
C ASP A 230 -17.77 25.03 24.93
N ILE A 231 -18.35 24.53 23.83
CA ILE A 231 -19.64 25.02 23.33
C ILE A 231 -20.74 24.83 24.36
N GLY A 232 -20.76 23.70 25.06
CA GLY A 232 -21.79 23.41 26.05
C GLY A 232 -21.78 24.39 27.21
N ALA A 233 -20.60 24.65 27.78
CA ALA A 233 -20.44 25.61 28.87
C ALA A 233 -20.78 27.04 28.43
N ARG A 234 -20.31 27.46 27.27
CA ARG A 234 -20.60 28.81 26.74
C ARG A 234 -22.06 29.02 26.38
N ILE A 235 -22.72 28.06 25.80
CA ILE A 235 -24.16 28.13 25.52
C ILE A 235 -24.94 28.20 26.85
N ALA A 236 -24.56 27.42 27.87
CA ALA A 236 -25.18 27.46 29.17
C ALA A 236 -25.02 28.83 29.85
N GLU A 237 -23.87 29.49 29.71
CA GLU A 237 -23.65 30.86 30.18
C GLU A 237 -24.53 31.86 29.45
N ILE A 238 -24.65 31.76 28.10
CA ILE A 238 -25.49 32.64 27.28
C ILE A 238 -26.98 32.49 27.66
N GLU A 239 -27.45 31.28 27.96
CA GLU A 239 -28.84 31.05 28.38
C GLU A 239 -29.18 31.69 29.72
N LYS A 240 -28.17 31.94 30.58
CA LYS A 240 -28.33 32.61 31.87
C LYS A 240 -28.30 34.14 31.78
N GLU A 241 -27.88 34.69 30.64
CA GLU A 241 -27.82 36.14 30.46
C GLU A 241 -29.23 36.75 30.30
N GLU A 242 -29.43 37.91 30.89
CA GLU A 242 -30.69 38.68 30.77
C GLU A 242 -30.70 39.53 29.50
N ILE A 243 -30.83 38.89 28.35
CA ILE A 243 -30.86 39.51 27.01
C ILE A 243 -32.03 38.97 26.23
N THR A 244 -32.33 39.62 25.09
CA THR A 244 -33.43 39.19 24.23
C THR A 244 -33.15 37.83 23.59
N PRO A 245 -34.18 37.04 23.21
CA PRO A 245 -33.98 35.77 22.52
C PRO A 245 -33.20 35.90 21.22
N GLU A 246 -33.33 36.99 20.50
CA GLU A 246 -32.59 37.27 19.26
C GLU A 246 -31.09 37.51 19.56
N GLU A 247 -30.74 38.22 20.61
CA GLU A 247 -29.36 38.42 21.05
C GLU A 247 -28.73 37.11 21.53
N LYS A 248 -29.49 36.27 22.23
CA LYS A 248 -29.04 34.91 22.62
C LYS A 248 -28.73 34.03 21.40
N ALA A 249 -29.59 34.06 20.36
CA ALA A 249 -29.39 33.34 19.11
C ALA A 249 -28.13 33.82 18.37
N GLN A 250 -27.92 35.13 18.30
CA GLN A 250 -26.70 35.71 17.68
C GLN A 250 -25.44 35.31 18.41
N LYS A 251 -25.43 35.31 19.76
CA LYS A 251 -24.28 34.87 20.56
C LYS A 251 -24.00 33.38 20.41
N ARG A 252 -25.06 32.55 20.36
CA ARG A 252 -24.90 31.11 20.09
C ARG A 252 -24.30 30.85 18.73
N ASP A 253 -24.78 31.54 17.69
CA ASP A 253 -24.28 31.41 16.34
C ASP A 253 -22.80 31.84 16.26
N ALA A 254 -22.42 32.91 16.97
CA ALA A 254 -21.03 33.37 17.05
C ALA A 254 -20.12 32.32 17.71
N VAL A 255 -20.57 31.68 18.79
CA VAL A 255 -19.82 30.61 19.46
C VAL A 255 -19.67 29.38 18.56
N ILE A 256 -20.72 28.97 17.88
CA ILE A 256 -20.71 27.84 16.95
C ILE A 256 -19.78 28.11 15.78
N ASN A 257 -19.82 29.33 15.19
CA ASN A 257 -18.94 29.71 14.11
C ASN A 257 -17.46 29.75 14.52
N ASP A 258 -17.17 30.30 15.72
CA ASP A 258 -15.80 30.30 16.25
C ASP A 258 -15.26 28.88 16.47
N TYR A 259 -16.10 28.00 17.01
CA TYR A 259 -15.76 26.58 17.13
C TYR A 259 -15.50 25.92 15.78
N ALA A 260 -16.36 26.15 14.78
CA ALA A 260 -16.23 25.58 13.46
C ALA A 260 -14.92 25.99 12.78
N VAL A 261 -14.56 27.27 12.87
CA VAL A 261 -13.29 27.81 12.35
C VAL A 261 -12.09 27.18 13.02
N LYS A 262 -12.11 27.10 14.34
CA LYS A 262 -11.00 26.49 15.12
C LYS A 262 -10.89 24.98 14.90
N ALA A 263 -12.01 24.29 14.82
CA ALA A 263 -12.06 22.84 14.54
C ALA A 263 -11.46 22.53 13.16
N GLU A 264 -11.81 23.32 12.14
CA GLU A 264 -11.24 23.19 10.80
C GLU A 264 -9.73 23.46 10.78
N ARG A 265 -9.28 24.45 11.52
CA ARG A 265 -7.86 24.77 11.72
C ARG A 265 -7.09 23.59 12.33
N VAL A 266 -7.62 23.02 13.41
CA VAL A 266 -7.04 21.85 14.08
C VAL A 266 -7.01 20.64 13.14
N HIS A 267 -8.10 20.40 12.44
CA HIS A 267 -8.18 19.32 11.45
C HIS A 267 -7.13 19.46 10.35
N THR A 268 -7.00 20.64 9.77
CA THR A 268 -6.01 20.96 8.73
C THR A 268 -4.59 20.70 9.21
N VAL A 269 -4.27 21.13 10.41
CA VAL A 269 -2.94 20.94 11.03
C VAL A 269 -2.65 19.45 11.24
N ILE A 270 -3.59 18.70 11.75
CA ILE A 270 -3.41 17.25 11.97
C ILE A 270 -3.21 16.52 10.63
N GLN A 271 -3.97 16.85 9.60
CA GLN A 271 -3.80 16.22 8.28
C GLN A 271 -2.45 16.58 7.65
N LEU A 272 -1.98 17.82 7.79
CA LEU A 272 -0.64 18.22 7.37
C LEU A 272 0.46 17.49 8.13
N LEU A 273 0.33 17.32 9.44
CA LEU A 273 1.27 16.52 10.23
C LEU A 273 1.31 15.07 9.77
N LYS A 274 0.17 14.47 9.50
CA LYS A 274 0.10 13.12 8.90
C LYS A 274 0.85 13.06 7.57
N ALA A 275 0.61 14.02 6.69
CA ALA A 275 1.25 14.09 5.38
C ALA A 275 2.78 14.14 5.48
N TYR A 276 3.32 14.93 6.42
CA TYR A 276 4.75 15.03 6.62
C TYR A 276 5.38 13.84 7.35
N ALA A 277 4.70 13.33 8.38
CA ALA A 277 5.28 12.37 9.31
C ALA A 277 4.97 10.92 8.97
N MET A 278 3.86 10.64 8.30
CA MET A 278 3.36 9.28 8.06
C MET A 278 3.32 8.87 6.58
N PHE A 279 3.46 9.80 5.66
CA PHE A 279 3.39 9.54 4.23
C PHE A 279 4.67 10.01 3.55
N GLU A 280 5.32 9.10 2.84
CA GLU A 280 6.58 9.36 2.15
C GLU A 280 6.38 9.31 0.64
N LYS A 281 6.92 10.30 -0.06
CA LYS A 281 6.96 10.33 -1.52
C LYS A 281 7.70 9.11 -2.06
N ASP A 282 7.18 8.54 -3.12
CA ASP A 282 7.69 7.34 -3.78
C ASP A 282 7.55 6.04 -2.95
N VAL A 283 6.81 6.09 -1.86
CA VAL A 283 6.42 4.93 -1.06
C VAL A 283 4.90 4.81 -1.07
N GLU A 284 4.18 5.65 -0.34
CA GLU A 284 2.72 5.63 -0.29
C GLU A 284 2.06 6.38 -1.47
N TYR A 285 2.77 7.31 -2.08
CA TYR A 285 2.29 8.08 -3.22
C TYR A 285 3.44 8.50 -4.13
N VAL A 286 3.09 8.87 -5.36
CA VAL A 286 4.01 9.48 -6.33
C VAL A 286 3.47 10.82 -6.81
N VAL A 287 4.35 11.69 -7.30
CA VAL A 287 3.97 12.94 -7.97
C VAL A 287 4.24 12.79 -9.46
N MET A 288 3.18 12.79 -10.24
CA MET A 288 3.23 12.69 -11.71
C MET A 288 2.29 13.72 -12.32
N ASP A 289 2.76 14.43 -13.35
CA ASP A 289 1.96 15.46 -14.05
C ASP A 289 1.38 16.53 -13.11
N ASN A 290 2.17 16.97 -12.13
CA ASN A 290 1.76 17.88 -11.06
C ASN A 290 0.57 17.41 -10.22
N LYS A 291 0.38 16.10 -10.13
CA LYS A 291 -0.67 15.48 -9.30
C LYS A 291 -0.07 14.44 -8.37
N VAL A 292 -0.64 14.38 -7.17
CA VAL A 292 -0.36 13.33 -6.20
C VAL A 292 -1.21 12.10 -6.56
N LYS A 293 -0.57 10.96 -6.76
CA LYS A 293 -1.22 9.69 -7.06
C LYS A 293 -0.86 8.64 -6.01
N ILE A 294 -1.87 7.95 -5.51
CA ILE A 294 -1.69 6.90 -4.50
C ILE A 294 -1.02 5.69 -5.13
N VAL A 295 -0.10 5.08 -4.40
CA VAL A 295 0.56 3.82 -4.75
C VAL A 295 0.08 2.72 -3.81
N ASP A 296 -0.29 1.59 -4.37
CA ASP A 296 -0.56 0.39 -3.60
C ASP A 296 0.77 -0.20 -3.10
N GLU A 297 0.96 -0.25 -1.80
CA GLU A 297 2.21 -0.73 -1.18
C GLU A 297 2.50 -2.20 -1.51
N GLN A 298 1.49 -3.01 -1.68
CA GLN A 298 1.65 -4.44 -1.97
C GLN A 298 2.00 -4.70 -3.43
N THR A 299 1.36 -3.99 -4.35
CA THR A 299 1.54 -4.21 -5.79
C THR A 299 2.49 -3.23 -6.45
N GLY A 300 2.74 -2.08 -5.84
CA GLY A 300 3.50 -0.97 -6.42
C GLY A 300 2.77 -0.25 -7.55
N ARG A 301 1.48 -0.52 -7.75
CA ARG A 301 0.69 0.08 -8.82
C ARG A 301 0.10 1.42 -8.40
N ILE A 302 0.04 2.33 -9.37
CA ILE A 302 -0.67 3.60 -9.20
C ILE A 302 -2.18 3.34 -9.23
N LEU A 303 -2.86 3.83 -8.20
CA LEU A 303 -4.31 3.77 -8.09
C LEU A 303 -4.91 5.05 -8.68
N ASP A 304 -5.08 5.07 -10.01
CA ASP A 304 -5.61 6.24 -10.71
C ASP A 304 -7.01 6.61 -10.23
N GLY A 305 -7.24 7.92 -10.08
CA GLY A 305 -8.52 8.46 -9.67
C GLY A 305 -8.85 8.34 -8.19
N ARG A 306 -8.03 7.66 -7.39
CA ARG A 306 -8.21 7.57 -5.95
C ARG A 306 -7.55 8.73 -5.21
N ARG A 307 -8.22 9.17 -4.16
CA ARG A 307 -7.73 10.22 -3.26
C ARG A 307 -7.90 9.78 -1.81
N TYR A 308 -6.96 10.17 -0.96
CA TYR A 308 -7.12 10.00 0.48
C TYR A 308 -8.28 10.86 0.98
N SER A 309 -8.99 10.35 1.97
CA SER A 309 -10.14 11.01 2.58
C SER A 309 -9.75 12.06 3.63
N ASP A 310 -10.75 12.79 4.12
CA ASP A 310 -10.66 13.71 5.27
C ASP A 310 -9.62 14.83 5.14
N GLY A 311 -9.32 15.24 3.92
CA GLY A 311 -8.37 16.32 3.67
C GLY A 311 -6.90 15.87 3.62
N LEU A 312 -6.61 14.59 3.84
CA LEU A 312 -5.24 14.09 3.80
C LEU A 312 -4.61 14.24 2.41
N HIS A 313 -5.38 14.00 1.35
CA HIS A 313 -4.88 14.14 -0.02
C HIS A 313 -4.49 15.60 -0.32
N GLN A 314 -5.33 16.55 0.08
CA GLN A 314 -5.04 17.98 -0.04
C GLN A 314 -3.80 18.37 0.79
N ALA A 315 -3.64 17.80 1.98
CA ALA A 315 -2.46 18.01 2.82
C ALA A 315 -1.18 17.53 2.12
N ILE A 316 -1.23 16.39 1.47
CA ILE A 316 -0.10 15.85 0.70
C ILE A 316 0.18 16.73 -0.53
N GLU A 317 -0.86 17.18 -1.23
CA GLU A 317 -0.72 18.12 -2.35
C GLU A 317 -0.04 19.42 -1.91
N ALA A 318 -0.43 19.98 -0.77
CA ALA A 318 0.21 21.15 -0.18
C ALA A 318 1.69 20.88 0.20
N LYS A 319 1.96 19.74 0.83
CA LYS A 319 3.32 19.28 1.16
C LYS A 319 4.21 19.23 -0.08
N GLU A 320 3.74 18.67 -1.15
CA GLU A 320 4.49 18.49 -2.41
C GLU A 320 4.46 19.73 -3.31
N ARG A 321 3.81 20.80 -2.88
CA ARG A 321 3.71 22.07 -3.59
C ARG A 321 3.12 21.96 -4.99
N VAL A 322 2.20 21.02 -5.16
CA VAL A 322 1.34 20.91 -6.34
C VAL A 322 0.00 21.61 -6.07
N LYS A 323 -0.80 21.82 -7.10
CA LYS A 323 -2.11 22.43 -6.94
C LYS A 323 -2.96 21.61 -5.96
N VAL A 324 -3.49 22.27 -4.92
CA VAL A 324 -4.45 21.66 -3.99
C VAL A 324 -5.82 21.66 -4.68
N GLU A 325 -6.30 20.47 -5.00
CA GLU A 325 -7.62 20.31 -5.63
C GLU A 325 -8.74 20.35 -4.59
N ALA A 326 -9.92 20.81 -5.00
CA ALA A 326 -11.08 20.87 -4.12
C ALA A 326 -11.43 19.49 -3.55
N ALA A 327 -11.99 19.47 -2.35
CA ALA A 327 -12.58 18.26 -1.77
C ALA A 327 -13.61 17.68 -2.74
N THR A 328 -13.66 16.36 -2.83
CA THR A 328 -14.57 15.65 -3.71
C THR A 328 -15.69 14.97 -2.92
N GLN A 329 -16.89 14.91 -3.51
CA GLN A 329 -17.98 14.12 -2.99
C GLN A 329 -18.23 12.91 -3.89
N THR A 330 -18.59 11.79 -3.27
CA THR A 330 -18.92 10.56 -4.00
C THR A 330 -20.33 10.66 -4.59
N PHE A 331 -20.46 10.49 -5.90
CA PHE A 331 -21.76 10.44 -6.59
C PHE A 331 -22.27 9.01 -6.74
N ALA A 332 -21.39 8.08 -7.03
CA ALA A 332 -21.74 6.69 -7.23
C ALA A 332 -20.59 5.78 -6.83
N THR A 333 -20.91 4.62 -6.28
CA THR A 333 -19.93 3.62 -5.90
C THR A 333 -20.46 2.21 -6.07
N ILE A 334 -19.60 1.30 -6.43
CA ILE A 334 -19.87 -0.14 -6.44
C ILE A 334 -18.58 -0.90 -6.20
N THR A 335 -18.65 -2.04 -5.51
CA THR A 335 -17.53 -2.98 -5.42
C THR A 335 -17.52 -3.92 -6.61
N LEU A 336 -16.34 -4.44 -6.99
CA LEU A 336 -16.23 -5.46 -8.03
C LEU A 336 -17.06 -6.70 -7.69
N GLN A 337 -17.07 -7.09 -6.42
CA GLN A 337 -17.90 -8.19 -5.92
C GLN A 337 -19.38 -7.98 -6.25
N ASN A 338 -19.92 -6.83 -5.93
CA ASN A 338 -21.34 -6.54 -6.19
C ASN A 338 -21.63 -6.39 -7.68
N TYR A 339 -20.70 -5.80 -8.43
CA TYR A 339 -20.86 -5.69 -9.87
C TYR A 339 -20.96 -7.05 -10.55
N PHE A 340 -19.98 -7.94 -10.35
CA PHE A 340 -19.99 -9.26 -11.04
C PHE A 340 -21.10 -10.18 -10.56
N ARG A 341 -21.61 -10.00 -9.36
CA ARG A 341 -22.79 -10.76 -8.88
C ARG A 341 -24.09 -10.42 -9.63
N MET A 342 -24.13 -9.34 -10.39
CA MET A 342 -25.28 -8.98 -11.21
C MET A 342 -25.41 -9.80 -12.49
N TYR A 343 -24.33 -10.45 -12.92
CA TYR A 343 -24.39 -11.32 -14.10
C TYR A 343 -25.21 -12.57 -13.83
N HIS A 344 -26.06 -12.96 -14.80
CA HIS A 344 -26.85 -14.18 -14.70
C HIS A 344 -25.98 -15.42 -14.68
N LYS A 345 -24.90 -15.40 -15.45
CA LYS A 345 -23.91 -16.46 -15.50
C LYS A 345 -22.52 -15.88 -15.29
N LEU A 346 -21.82 -16.45 -14.32
CA LEU A 346 -20.47 -16.04 -13.97
C LEU A 346 -19.54 -17.23 -14.02
N ALA A 347 -18.38 -17.05 -14.62
CA ALA A 347 -17.32 -18.04 -14.63
C ALA A 347 -15.97 -17.32 -14.52
N GLY A 348 -14.93 -18.05 -14.24
CA GLY A 348 -13.60 -17.50 -14.15
C GLY A 348 -12.53 -18.55 -14.33
N MET A 349 -11.31 -18.10 -14.46
CA MET A 349 -10.13 -18.96 -14.57
C MET A 349 -8.93 -18.31 -13.91
N THR A 350 -8.09 -19.14 -13.33
CA THR A 350 -6.81 -18.76 -12.73
C THR A 350 -6.00 -20.00 -12.45
N GLY A 351 -4.69 -19.84 -12.27
CA GLY A 351 -3.82 -20.93 -11.81
C GLY A 351 -3.86 -21.18 -10.30
N THR A 352 -4.59 -20.38 -9.51
CA THR A 352 -4.46 -20.32 -8.04
C THR A 352 -5.78 -20.16 -7.28
N ALA A 353 -6.86 -20.82 -7.71
CA ALA A 353 -8.18 -20.69 -7.06
C ALA A 353 -8.46 -21.74 -5.98
N GLU A 354 -7.77 -22.87 -5.99
CA GLU A 354 -8.10 -24.04 -5.17
C GLU A 354 -8.19 -23.73 -3.67
N THR A 355 -7.26 -22.93 -3.16
CA THR A 355 -7.21 -22.56 -1.74
C THR A 355 -8.38 -21.69 -1.28
N GLU A 356 -9.06 -21.02 -2.21
CA GLU A 356 -10.18 -20.10 -1.95
C GLU A 356 -11.54 -20.67 -2.42
N ALA A 357 -11.61 -21.97 -2.63
CA ALA A 357 -12.84 -22.62 -3.14
C ALA A 357 -14.06 -22.35 -2.26
N SER A 358 -13.88 -22.32 -0.94
CA SER A 358 -14.98 -22.03 0.01
C SER A 358 -15.49 -20.58 -0.12
N GLU A 359 -14.62 -19.63 -0.36
CA GLU A 359 -15.00 -18.22 -0.55
C GLU A 359 -15.72 -18.01 -1.88
N PHE A 360 -15.23 -18.62 -2.98
CA PHE A 360 -15.91 -18.60 -4.26
C PHE A 360 -17.33 -19.18 -4.16
N TRP A 361 -17.51 -20.26 -3.41
CA TRP A 361 -18.83 -20.84 -3.21
C TRP A 361 -19.73 -19.97 -2.33
N SER A 362 -19.21 -19.49 -1.20
CA SER A 362 -20.05 -18.75 -0.24
C SER A 362 -20.57 -17.43 -0.81
N ILE A 363 -19.75 -16.72 -1.58
CA ILE A 363 -20.09 -15.39 -2.11
C ILE A 363 -20.73 -15.46 -3.50
N TYR A 364 -20.15 -16.23 -4.40
CA TYR A 364 -20.52 -16.23 -5.82
C TYR A 364 -21.26 -17.49 -6.27
N LYS A 365 -21.35 -18.50 -5.42
CA LYS A 365 -21.89 -19.84 -5.78
C LYS A 365 -21.15 -20.48 -6.95
N LEU A 366 -19.83 -20.26 -6.99
CA LEU A 366 -18.96 -20.86 -7.99
C LEU A 366 -18.20 -22.04 -7.41
N ASP A 367 -18.27 -23.17 -8.09
CA ASP A 367 -17.41 -24.33 -7.81
C ASP A 367 -16.03 -24.13 -8.42
N VAL A 368 -15.01 -24.58 -7.73
CA VAL A 368 -13.64 -24.59 -8.24
C VAL A 368 -13.29 -26.00 -8.74
N VAL A 369 -13.03 -26.09 -10.04
CA VAL A 369 -12.60 -27.33 -10.69
C VAL A 369 -11.12 -27.22 -11.03
N VAL A 370 -10.31 -28.10 -10.45
CA VAL A 370 -8.87 -28.15 -10.72
C VAL A 370 -8.61 -28.99 -11.97
N ILE A 371 -8.14 -28.33 -13.03
CA ILE A 371 -7.76 -28.99 -14.27
C ILE A 371 -6.29 -29.42 -14.17
N PRO A 372 -5.96 -30.68 -14.35
CA PRO A 372 -4.58 -31.15 -14.32
C PRO A 372 -3.71 -30.46 -15.38
N THR A 373 -2.45 -30.22 -15.05
CA THR A 373 -1.49 -29.63 -16.00
C THR A 373 -1.23 -30.56 -17.18
N ASN A 374 -1.11 -29.98 -18.37
CA ASN A 374 -0.82 -30.73 -19.60
C ASN A 374 0.54 -31.48 -19.53
N ARG A 375 1.53 -30.84 -18.94
CA ARG A 375 2.85 -31.44 -18.68
C ARG A 375 3.14 -31.43 -17.18
N LYS A 376 3.86 -32.46 -16.72
CA LYS A 376 4.23 -32.54 -15.31
C LYS A 376 5.07 -31.34 -14.91
N VAL A 377 4.75 -30.75 -13.77
CA VAL A 377 5.59 -29.72 -13.16
C VAL A 377 6.85 -30.37 -12.59
N ILE A 378 8.00 -29.94 -13.09
CA ILE A 378 9.31 -30.46 -12.66
C ILE A 378 10.11 -29.41 -11.86
N ARG A 379 9.50 -28.26 -11.57
CA ARG A 379 10.10 -27.22 -10.73
C ARG A 379 10.45 -27.78 -9.35
N ASP A 380 11.65 -27.45 -8.88
CA ASP A 380 12.11 -27.80 -7.54
C ASP A 380 11.64 -26.74 -6.53
N ASP A 381 10.60 -27.07 -5.77
CA ASP A 381 10.09 -26.19 -4.72
C ASP A 381 10.81 -26.52 -3.39
N ARG A 382 11.83 -25.75 -3.09
CA ARG A 382 12.66 -25.94 -1.90
C ARG A 382 11.94 -25.49 -0.64
N GLN A 383 12.36 -26.03 0.50
CA GLN A 383 11.84 -25.63 1.82
C GLN A 383 12.26 -24.19 2.15
N ASP A 384 11.45 -23.56 2.99
CA ASP A 384 11.72 -22.20 3.47
C ASP A 384 13.03 -22.16 4.26
N LEU A 385 13.79 -21.11 4.07
CA LEU A 385 14.97 -20.79 4.85
C LEU A 385 14.59 -19.76 5.90
N VAL A 386 14.80 -20.11 7.18
CA VAL A 386 14.34 -19.32 8.32
C VAL A 386 15.52 -18.62 8.98
N TYR A 387 15.40 -17.32 9.17
CA TYR A 387 16.41 -16.48 9.79
C TYR A 387 15.85 -15.78 11.04
N LYS A 388 16.72 -15.40 11.94
CA LYS A 388 16.34 -14.71 13.16
C LYS A 388 15.92 -13.26 12.88
N THR A 389 16.67 -12.55 12.05
CA THR A 389 16.45 -11.14 11.72
C THR A 389 16.22 -10.91 10.24
N LYS A 390 15.57 -9.80 9.91
CA LYS A 390 15.42 -9.37 8.52
C LYS A 390 16.76 -9.09 7.84
N ARG A 391 17.73 -8.58 8.59
CA ARG A 391 19.06 -8.29 8.09
C ARG A 391 19.75 -9.56 7.59
N GLU A 392 19.79 -10.62 8.39
CA GLU A 392 20.33 -11.91 7.98
C GLU A 392 19.61 -12.46 6.76
N LYS A 393 18.28 -12.39 6.76
CA LYS A 393 17.46 -12.83 5.65
C LYS A 393 17.84 -12.13 4.36
N TYR A 394 17.91 -10.79 4.34
CA TYR A 394 18.23 -10.04 3.13
C TYR A 394 19.67 -10.30 2.66
N ASN A 395 20.61 -10.43 3.58
CA ASN A 395 21.98 -10.82 3.22
C ASN A 395 22.00 -12.20 2.56
N ALA A 396 21.27 -13.17 3.09
CA ALA A 396 21.14 -14.49 2.51
C ALA A 396 20.47 -14.48 1.14
N VAL A 397 19.45 -13.64 0.94
CA VAL A 397 18.81 -13.43 -0.37
C VAL A 397 19.84 -12.93 -1.40
N ILE A 398 20.65 -11.96 -1.04
CA ILE A 398 21.68 -11.42 -1.95
C ILE A 398 22.71 -12.50 -2.30
N GLU A 399 23.17 -13.29 -1.35
CA GLU A 399 24.13 -14.38 -1.61
C GLU A 399 23.53 -15.45 -2.54
N GLU A 400 22.27 -15.80 -2.37
CA GLU A 400 21.58 -16.75 -3.25
C GLU A 400 21.44 -16.18 -4.67
N ILE A 401 21.13 -14.89 -4.82
CA ILE A 401 21.07 -14.22 -6.13
C ILE A 401 22.44 -14.30 -6.82
N VAL A 402 23.51 -13.98 -6.14
CA VAL A 402 24.88 -14.05 -6.68
C VAL A 402 25.18 -15.45 -7.19
N LYS A 403 24.90 -16.46 -6.39
CA LYS A 403 25.11 -17.87 -6.74
C LYS A 403 24.34 -18.28 -8.00
N LEU A 404 23.06 -17.89 -8.10
CA LEU A 404 22.21 -18.23 -9.23
C LEU A 404 22.67 -17.52 -10.53
N VAL A 405 23.06 -16.26 -10.43
CA VAL A 405 23.61 -15.50 -11.56
C VAL A 405 24.90 -16.14 -12.09
N GLU A 406 25.79 -16.60 -11.21
CA GLU A 406 27.01 -17.32 -11.60
C GLU A 406 26.69 -18.64 -12.31
N GLN A 407 25.59 -19.29 -12.01
CA GLN A 407 25.10 -20.48 -12.68
C GLN A 407 24.45 -20.18 -14.07
N GLY A 408 24.34 -18.92 -14.46
CA GLY A 408 23.68 -18.50 -15.68
C GLY A 408 22.16 -18.56 -15.62
N ARG A 409 21.58 -18.65 -14.44
CA ARG A 409 20.13 -18.69 -14.25
C ARG A 409 19.54 -17.30 -14.08
N PRO A 410 18.38 -17.00 -14.70
CA PRO A 410 17.62 -15.80 -14.36
C PRO A 410 16.96 -15.97 -13.00
N VAL A 411 16.82 -14.85 -12.28
CA VAL A 411 16.24 -14.81 -10.94
C VAL A 411 15.10 -13.81 -10.89
N LEU A 412 13.95 -14.23 -10.42
CA LEU A 412 12.82 -13.36 -10.09
C LEU A 412 12.68 -13.30 -8.57
N VAL A 413 12.86 -12.11 -8.02
CA VAL A 413 12.75 -11.85 -6.57
C VAL A 413 11.41 -11.21 -6.28
N GLY A 414 10.55 -11.92 -5.57
CA GLY A 414 9.26 -11.42 -5.13
C GLY A 414 9.34 -10.69 -3.81
N THR A 415 8.82 -9.48 -3.75
CA THR A 415 8.76 -8.65 -2.55
C THR A 415 7.32 -8.32 -2.19
N THR A 416 7.08 -7.95 -0.93
CA THR A 416 5.76 -7.58 -0.42
C THR A 416 5.49 -6.08 -0.46
N SER A 417 6.51 -5.27 -0.67
CA SER A 417 6.36 -3.81 -0.75
C SER A 417 7.40 -3.16 -1.66
N VAL A 418 7.12 -1.95 -2.09
CA VAL A 418 8.05 -1.12 -2.86
C VAL A 418 9.30 -0.81 -2.04
N GLU A 419 9.16 -0.59 -0.74
CA GLU A 419 10.27 -0.31 0.18
C GLU A 419 11.29 -1.45 0.20
N ILE A 420 10.83 -2.68 0.31
CA ILE A 420 11.70 -3.87 0.28
C ILE A 420 12.39 -4.00 -1.08
N SER A 421 11.66 -3.75 -2.17
CA SER A 421 12.24 -3.74 -3.53
C SER A 421 13.38 -2.73 -3.66
N GLU A 422 13.20 -1.53 -3.15
CA GLU A 422 14.22 -0.48 -3.16
C GLU A 422 15.43 -0.84 -2.28
N LEU A 423 15.18 -1.43 -1.11
CA LEU A 423 16.25 -1.90 -0.22
C LEU A 423 17.12 -2.96 -0.91
N LEU A 424 16.51 -3.99 -1.46
CA LEU A 424 17.23 -5.04 -2.17
C LEU A 424 17.96 -4.52 -3.41
N SER A 425 17.35 -3.58 -4.13
CA SER A 425 17.98 -2.91 -5.26
C SER A 425 19.26 -2.18 -4.86
N ARG A 426 19.24 -1.46 -3.75
CA ARG A 426 20.44 -0.79 -3.21
C ARG A 426 21.53 -1.81 -2.82
N MET A 427 21.15 -2.89 -2.18
CA MET A 427 22.10 -3.95 -1.79
C MET A 427 22.74 -4.60 -3.03
N LEU A 428 21.97 -4.86 -4.08
CA LEU A 428 22.48 -5.41 -5.35
C LEU A 428 23.42 -4.43 -6.06
N LYS A 429 23.10 -3.14 -6.05
CA LYS A 429 24.00 -2.10 -6.61
C LYS A 429 25.35 -2.07 -5.89
N LEU A 430 25.35 -2.17 -4.56
CA LEU A 430 26.57 -2.22 -3.76
C LEU A 430 27.44 -3.44 -4.09
N ARG A 431 26.81 -4.55 -4.47
CA ARG A 431 27.51 -5.78 -4.91
C ARG A 431 27.84 -5.78 -6.41
N GLY A 432 27.53 -4.73 -7.13
CA GLY A 432 27.79 -4.60 -8.56
C GLY A 432 26.93 -5.52 -9.44
N ILE A 433 25.79 -5.98 -8.96
CA ILE A 433 24.88 -6.85 -9.70
C ILE A 433 23.87 -6.02 -10.49
N LYS A 434 23.87 -6.17 -11.79
CA LYS A 434 22.90 -5.56 -12.69
C LYS A 434 21.54 -6.21 -12.52
N HIS A 435 20.49 -5.39 -12.35
CA HIS A 435 19.12 -5.85 -12.12
C HIS A 435 18.10 -4.84 -12.59
N ASN A 436 16.84 -5.29 -12.72
CA ASN A 436 15.68 -4.45 -12.99
C ASN A 436 14.71 -4.53 -11.81
N VAL A 437 13.96 -3.44 -11.58
CA VAL A 437 12.93 -3.37 -10.53
C VAL A 437 11.59 -3.02 -11.17
N LEU A 438 10.59 -3.87 -10.93
CA LEU A 438 9.19 -3.61 -11.31
C LEU A 438 8.46 -2.99 -10.12
N ASN A 439 8.15 -1.70 -10.21
CA ASN A 439 7.37 -0.96 -9.22
C ASN A 439 6.61 0.20 -9.88
N ALA A 440 5.92 1.02 -9.08
CA ALA A 440 5.14 2.16 -9.57
C ALA A 440 5.94 3.16 -10.44
N LYS A 441 7.24 3.32 -10.18
CA LYS A 441 8.10 4.23 -10.92
C LYS A 441 8.43 3.73 -12.34
N GLN A 442 8.36 2.43 -12.55
CA GLN A 442 8.78 1.76 -13.78
C GLN A 442 7.64 1.12 -14.55
N HIS A 443 6.43 1.45 -14.21
CA HIS A 443 5.20 0.91 -14.78
C HIS A 443 5.18 0.94 -16.33
N GLN A 444 5.69 2.00 -16.96
CA GLN A 444 5.71 2.13 -18.41
C GLN A 444 6.67 1.14 -19.11
N LEU A 445 7.69 0.67 -18.38
CA LEU A 445 8.69 -0.29 -18.87
C LEU A 445 8.38 -1.74 -18.46
N GLU A 446 7.27 -1.97 -17.78
CA GLU A 446 6.92 -3.27 -17.18
C GLU A 446 6.98 -4.42 -18.21
N ALA A 447 6.34 -4.25 -19.36
CA ALA A 447 6.30 -5.29 -20.39
C ALA A 447 7.70 -5.62 -20.94
N GLN A 448 8.55 -4.62 -21.12
CA GLN A 448 9.92 -4.80 -21.61
C GLN A 448 10.79 -5.52 -20.56
N ILE A 449 10.66 -5.15 -19.29
CA ILE A 449 11.40 -5.78 -18.20
C ILE A 449 11.00 -7.25 -18.06
N VAL A 450 9.70 -7.57 -18.14
CA VAL A 450 9.21 -8.95 -18.09
C VAL A 450 9.71 -9.76 -19.30
N ALA A 451 9.74 -9.16 -20.49
CA ALA A 451 10.27 -9.82 -21.70
C ALA A 451 11.74 -10.25 -21.54
N GLU A 452 12.53 -9.48 -20.81
CA GLU A 452 13.96 -9.75 -20.58
C GLU A 452 14.23 -10.63 -19.35
N ALA A 453 13.26 -10.78 -18.46
CA ALA A 453 13.43 -11.45 -17.18
C ALA A 453 13.84 -12.93 -17.28
N GLY A 454 13.58 -13.58 -18.39
CA GLY A 454 13.93 -14.99 -18.66
C GLY A 454 15.28 -15.22 -19.31
N ARG A 455 16.09 -14.17 -19.53
CA ARG A 455 17.43 -14.29 -20.12
C ARG A 455 18.47 -14.69 -19.08
N SER A 456 19.55 -15.32 -19.56
CA SER A 456 20.64 -15.79 -18.69
C SER A 456 21.19 -14.66 -17.79
N GLY A 457 21.28 -14.94 -16.50
CA GLY A 457 21.87 -14.04 -15.52
C GLY A 457 21.06 -12.77 -15.21
N GLN A 458 19.86 -12.63 -15.72
CA GLN A 458 18.99 -11.48 -15.42
C GLN A 458 18.43 -11.58 -14.02
N VAL A 459 18.45 -10.48 -13.30
CA VAL A 459 17.85 -10.35 -11.96
C VAL A 459 16.71 -9.34 -12.05
N THR A 460 15.52 -9.77 -11.68
CA THR A 460 14.32 -8.92 -11.66
C THR A 460 13.73 -8.94 -10.26
N ILE A 461 13.55 -7.76 -9.67
CA ILE A 461 12.84 -7.59 -8.40
C ILE A 461 11.43 -7.09 -8.74
N ALA A 462 10.42 -7.79 -8.25
CA ALA A 462 9.02 -7.43 -8.50
C ALA A 462 8.21 -7.50 -7.22
N THR A 463 7.35 -6.50 -7.00
CA THR A 463 6.30 -6.62 -6.00
C THR A 463 5.26 -7.63 -6.47
N ASN A 464 4.47 -8.14 -5.54
CA ASN A 464 3.34 -9.00 -5.85
C ASN A 464 2.51 -8.40 -6.99
N MET A 465 2.01 -9.22 -7.87
CA MET A 465 1.14 -8.84 -8.98
C MET A 465 1.82 -8.03 -10.12
N ALA A 466 3.01 -7.50 -9.94
CA ALA A 466 3.73 -6.82 -11.02
C ALA A 466 4.03 -7.82 -12.15
N GLY A 467 3.70 -7.44 -13.39
CA GLY A 467 3.87 -8.30 -14.56
C GLY A 467 2.95 -9.53 -14.60
N ARG A 468 1.92 -9.60 -13.76
CA ARG A 468 0.93 -10.69 -13.79
C ARG A 468 0.24 -10.78 -15.17
N GLY A 469 -0.03 -11.98 -15.61
CA GLY A 469 -0.65 -12.23 -16.91
C GLY A 469 0.32 -12.19 -18.10
N THR A 470 1.60 -11.91 -17.87
CA THR A 470 2.65 -11.95 -18.90
C THR A 470 3.59 -13.12 -18.61
N ASP A 471 3.80 -13.95 -19.62
CA ASP A 471 4.66 -15.11 -19.53
C ASP A 471 6.15 -14.73 -19.64
N ILE A 472 6.98 -15.32 -18.79
CA ILE A 472 8.44 -15.18 -18.83
C ILE A 472 9.00 -16.30 -19.70
N LYS A 473 9.38 -15.99 -20.93
CA LYS A 473 9.91 -16.96 -21.88
C LYS A 473 11.38 -17.25 -21.60
N LEU A 474 11.74 -18.53 -21.55
CA LEU A 474 13.10 -18.99 -21.33
C LEU A 474 13.78 -19.33 -22.67
N THR A 475 15.07 -19.05 -22.77
CA THR A 475 15.90 -19.55 -23.88
C THR A 475 16.30 -21.02 -23.62
N PRO A 476 16.66 -21.80 -24.65
CA PRO A 476 17.14 -23.16 -24.45
C PRO A 476 18.34 -23.27 -23.49
N GLU A 477 19.26 -22.30 -23.58
CA GLU A 477 20.42 -22.18 -22.70
C GLU A 477 20.02 -22.05 -21.22
N VAL A 478 19.02 -21.23 -20.92
CA VAL A 478 18.50 -21.04 -19.57
C VAL A 478 17.82 -22.31 -19.07
N ARG A 479 17.09 -23.02 -19.91
CA ARG A 479 16.49 -24.33 -19.54
C ARG A 479 17.55 -25.34 -19.15
N GLU A 480 18.64 -25.42 -19.89
CA GLU A 480 19.78 -26.31 -19.58
C GLU A 480 20.45 -25.92 -18.25
N ALA A 481 20.52 -24.63 -17.93
CA ALA A 481 21.11 -24.12 -16.69
C ALA A 481 20.23 -24.37 -15.45
N GLY A 482 18.98 -24.80 -15.61
CA GLY A 482 18.05 -25.08 -14.52
C GLY A 482 16.79 -24.24 -14.50
N GLY A 483 16.59 -23.36 -15.49
CA GLY A 483 15.41 -22.53 -15.64
C GLY A 483 15.37 -21.32 -14.72
N LEU A 484 14.20 -20.70 -14.64
CA LEU A 484 13.96 -19.50 -13.82
C LEU A 484 13.94 -19.85 -12.32
N ALA A 485 14.75 -19.15 -11.54
CA ALA A 485 14.75 -19.27 -10.09
C ALA A 485 13.83 -18.20 -9.46
N ILE A 486 12.92 -18.64 -8.62
CA ILE A 486 12.06 -17.77 -7.84
C ILE A 486 12.62 -17.65 -6.42
N ILE A 487 12.78 -16.41 -5.95
CA ILE A 487 13.09 -16.10 -4.57
C ILE A 487 11.94 -15.29 -3.98
N GLY A 488 11.27 -15.84 -2.96
CA GLY A 488 10.32 -15.09 -2.15
C GLY A 488 11.03 -14.50 -0.95
N THR A 489 10.89 -13.21 -0.70
CA THR A 489 11.54 -12.52 0.41
C THR A 489 10.70 -12.49 1.67
N GLU A 490 9.46 -12.97 1.58
CA GLU A 490 8.53 -13.09 2.69
C GLU A 490 7.37 -14.02 2.28
N ARG A 491 6.78 -14.71 3.22
CA ARG A 491 5.51 -15.41 3.00
C ARG A 491 4.35 -14.43 3.06
N HIS A 492 3.35 -14.64 2.24
CA HIS A 492 2.13 -13.85 2.22
C HIS A 492 1.07 -14.45 3.15
N GLU A 493 0.10 -13.62 3.55
CA GLU A 493 -1.03 -14.07 4.37
C GLU A 493 -1.84 -15.18 3.68
N SER A 494 -1.93 -15.14 2.36
CA SER A 494 -2.60 -16.15 1.55
C SER A 494 -1.60 -17.07 0.83
N ARG A 495 -1.79 -18.37 0.98
CA ARG A 495 -1.02 -19.38 0.22
C ARG A 495 -1.15 -19.21 -1.29
N ARG A 496 -2.27 -18.68 -1.72
CA ARG A 496 -2.55 -18.40 -3.12
C ARG A 496 -1.54 -17.44 -3.73
N VAL A 497 -1.19 -16.39 -3.02
CA VAL A 497 -0.21 -15.39 -3.47
C VAL A 497 1.19 -16.01 -3.58
N ASP A 498 1.57 -16.85 -2.62
CA ASP A 498 2.82 -17.62 -2.69
C ASP A 498 2.85 -18.54 -3.92
N ARG A 499 1.74 -19.22 -4.21
CA ARG A 499 1.61 -20.07 -5.41
C ARG A 499 1.67 -19.28 -6.71
N GLN A 500 1.16 -18.05 -6.74
CA GLN A 500 1.28 -17.15 -7.89
C GLN A 500 2.73 -16.79 -8.18
N LEU A 501 3.50 -16.50 -7.15
CA LEU A 501 4.93 -16.22 -7.30
C LEU A 501 5.67 -17.45 -7.82
N ARG A 502 5.50 -18.62 -7.20
CA ARG A 502 6.09 -19.88 -7.67
C ARG A 502 5.69 -20.21 -9.10
N GLY A 503 4.44 -20.00 -9.45
CA GLY A 503 3.87 -20.32 -10.76
C GLY A 503 4.43 -19.49 -11.91
N ARG A 504 5.27 -18.51 -11.65
CA ARG A 504 6.04 -17.83 -12.67
C ARG A 504 7.16 -18.69 -13.27
N SER A 505 7.59 -19.70 -12.54
CA SER A 505 8.61 -20.67 -12.95
C SER A 505 8.00 -22.05 -13.16
N GLY A 506 8.65 -22.88 -13.95
CA GLY A 506 8.21 -24.25 -14.21
C GLY A 506 7.01 -24.37 -15.11
N ARG A 507 6.72 -23.38 -15.92
CA ARG A 507 5.61 -23.38 -16.90
C ARG A 507 5.92 -24.26 -18.08
N GLN A 508 4.90 -24.85 -18.66
CA GLN A 508 5.00 -25.70 -19.88
C GLN A 508 5.97 -26.89 -19.73
N GLY A 509 6.18 -27.35 -18.50
CA GLY A 509 7.13 -28.42 -18.20
C GLY A 509 8.60 -28.00 -18.17
N ASP A 510 8.87 -26.68 -18.15
CA ASP A 510 10.23 -26.15 -18.02
C ASP A 510 10.82 -26.47 -16.64
N PRO A 511 12.14 -26.65 -16.53
CA PRO A 511 12.81 -26.67 -15.24
C PRO A 511 12.74 -25.31 -14.57
N GLY A 512 12.90 -25.29 -13.26
CA GLY A 512 12.88 -24.10 -12.46
C GLY A 512 13.03 -24.43 -10.98
N SER A 513 13.05 -23.42 -10.15
CA SER A 513 13.11 -23.58 -8.69
C SER A 513 12.42 -22.45 -7.97
N SER A 514 12.03 -22.70 -6.73
CA SER A 514 11.52 -21.69 -5.83
C SER A 514 12.03 -21.90 -4.42
N VAL A 515 12.29 -20.82 -3.71
CA VAL A 515 12.63 -20.82 -2.29
C VAL A 515 12.11 -19.53 -1.65
N PHE A 516 11.59 -19.65 -0.43
CA PHE A 516 11.18 -18.50 0.38
C PHE A 516 12.17 -18.30 1.52
N PHE A 517 12.58 -17.06 1.70
CA PHE A 517 13.40 -16.60 2.82
C PHE A 517 12.49 -15.91 3.81
N VAL A 518 12.42 -16.38 5.03
CA VAL A 518 11.57 -15.85 6.10
C VAL A 518 12.41 -15.50 7.32
N SER A 519 11.92 -14.55 8.12
CA SER A 519 12.52 -14.21 9.41
C SER A 519 11.47 -14.11 10.50
N PHE A 520 11.88 -14.28 11.75
CA PHE A 520 10.98 -14.07 12.89
C PHE A 520 10.53 -12.61 13.05
N GLU A 521 11.18 -11.68 12.37
CA GLU A 521 10.80 -10.27 12.31
C GLU A 521 9.78 -9.96 11.22
N ASP A 522 9.47 -10.89 10.32
CA ASP A 522 8.46 -10.72 9.28
C ASP A 522 7.07 -10.57 9.89
N GLN A 523 6.23 -9.77 9.26
CA GLN A 523 4.89 -9.46 9.77
C GLN A 523 4.06 -10.72 10.03
N LEU A 524 4.05 -11.67 9.11
CA LEU A 524 3.31 -12.92 9.26
C LEU A 524 3.86 -13.76 10.42
N MET A 525 5.18 -13.85 10.54
CA MET A 525 5.83 -14.62 11.61
C MET A 525 5.58 -14.00 12.98
N ARG A 526 5.46 -12.69 13.08
CA ARG A 526 5.09 -11.99 14.33
C ARG A 526 3.69 -12.33 14.83
N LEU A 527 2.77 -12.63 13.92
CA LEU A 527 1.40 -13.04 14.28
C LEU A 527 1.37 -14.44 14.91
N PHE A 528 2.27 -15.33 14.50
CA PHE A 528 2.26 -16.74 14.90
C PHE A 528 3.45 -17.15 15.79
N ALA A 529 4.62 -16.53 15.62
CA ALA A 529 5.78 -16.74 16.47
C ALA A 529 5.75 -15.75 17.64
N THR A 530 5.34 -16.23 18.79
CA THR A 530 5.37 -15.43 20.02
C THR A 530 6.81 -15.10 20.40
N ASP A 531 7.03 -14.00 21.13
CA ASP A 531 8.31 -13.64 21.78
C ASP A 531 8.93 -14.82 22.57
N ARG A 532 8.13 -15.80 22.94
CA ARG A 532 8.56 -17.03 23.59
C ARG A 532 9.46 -17.88 22.71
N VAL A 533 9.17 -17.97 21.40
CA VAL A 533 9.98 -18.77 20.46
C VAL A 533 11.34 -18.12 20.25
N VAL A 534 11.38 -16.81 20.07
CA VAL A 534 12.63 -16.05 19.93
C VAL A 534 13.48 -16.16 21.20
N LYS A 535 12.86 -15.99 22.38
CA LYS A 535 13.54 -16.17 23.69
C LYS A 535 14.00 -17.61 23.91
N MET A 536 13.27 -18.59 23.40
CA MET A 536 13.66 -19.99 23.48
C MET A 536 14.89 -20.27 22.60
N LEU A 537 14.93 -19.73 21.39
CA LEU A 537 16.09 -19.82 20.48
C LEU A 537 17.31 -19.12 21.08
N ASP A 538 17.13 -17.95 21.69
CA ASP A 538 18.19 -17.25 22.41
C ASP A 538 18.76 -18.08 23.56
N LYS A 539 17.90 -18.76 24.33
CA LYS A 539 18.31 -19.67 25.41
C LYS A 539 18.99 -20.92 24.91
N MET A 540 18.64 -21.39 23.72
CA MET A 540 19.29 -22.54 23.09
C MET A 540 20.65 -22.20 22.46
N GLY A 541 21.06 -20.93 22.53
CA GLY A 541 22.38 -20.48 22.05
C GLY A 541 22.46 -20.23 20.54
N TYR A 542 21.34 -20.18 19.84
CA TYR A 542 21.33 -19.77 18.42
C TYR A 542 21.81 -18.33 18.31
N LYS A 543 22.90 -18.14 17.59
CA LYS A 543 23.45 -16.81 17.30
C LYS A 543 22.86 -16.26 16.01
N GLU A 544 23.02 -14.96 15.82
CA GLU A 544 22.78 -14.31 14.53
C GLU A 544 23.74 -14.95 13.52
N ASP A 545 23.26 -15.40 12.37
CA ASP A 545 24.00 -16.12 11.30
C ASP A 545 24.02 -17.68 11.41
N GLU A 546 23.30 -18.31 12.34
CA GLU A 546 23.13 -19.77 12.42
C GLU A 546 21.80 -20.30 11.86
#